data_0f4d4835c242a5ea818c77e2ee4fc975
#
_entry.id   0f4d4835c242a5ea818c77e2ee4fc975
#
_cell.length_a   1.000
_cell.length_b   1.000
_cell.length_c   1.000
_cell.angle_alpha   90.00
_cell.angle_beta   90.00
_cell.angle_gamma   90.00
#
_symmetry.space_group_name_H-M   'P 1'
#
loop_
_entity.id
_entity.type
_entity.pdbx_description
1 polymer ?
#
loop_
_entity_poly.entity_id
_entity_poly.type
_entity_poly.pdbx_seq_one_letter_code
_entity_poly.pdbx_strand_id
1 'polypeptide(L)'
;MNGYRIAATIMLALALAVALAWWPGLGELWERSADLGWGGWALGTSGLLLSYALRAGRVHAEWSPRCGASALDCLQITLTHNAAINLMPMRAGELSFPYQLWRRFEVPVADSASSLVWMRVQDMVVLAWLAVLSLAGLMWVRGGTAQWLAMPMAAVTSVVFGAVALQGARWSETLHRRWLARGAAARAGWRGLVTTFLAALARVRPSTWWWCIANWVAKLATLGGLIAMLAGLPWLAGVCGAIAGEAAAALPVQAPAGFGTYEAAVALGAAAVATPALPQVLPAALVSHLFVLAVSVLAAALAWGLRGGPLVAENKSLEGR
;
A
#
# COMPACT_ATOMS: atom_id res chain seq x y z
N MET A 1 24.33 -14.80 -1.09
CA MET A 1 23.42 -14.46 -2.24
C MET A 1 23.94 -15.16 -3.46
N ASN A 2 23.12 -15.99 -4.10
CA ASN A 2 23.59 -16.80 -5.23
C ASN A 2 23.82 -15.90 -6.45
N GLY A 3 24.98 -16.04 -7.13
CA GLY A 3 25.39 -15.17 -8.24
C GLY A 3 24.35 -15.00 -9.37
N TYR A 4 23.51 -16.02 -9.61
CA TYR A 4 22.43 -15.94 -10.62
C TYR A 4 21.34 -14.90 -10.26
N ARG A 5 21.08 -14.66 -8.96
CA ARG A 5 20.08 -13.66 -8.51
C ARG A 5 20.59 -12.25 -8.73
N ILE A 6 21.89 -12.03 -8.47
CA ILE A 6 22.54 -10.75 -8.75
C ILE A 6 22.54 -10.50 -10.25
N ALA A 7 22.91 -11.49 -11.06
CA ALA A 7 22.89 -11.39 -12.52
C ALA A 7 21.48 -11.10 -13.06
N ALA A 8 20.45 -11.78 -12.56
CA ALA A 8 19.05 -11.53 -12.96
C ALA A 8 18.58 -10.12 -12.60
N THR A 9 18.96 -9.62 -11.41
CA THR A 9 18.63 -8.24 -10.99
C THR A 9 19.33 -7.22 -11.86
N ILE A 10 20.62 -7.43 -12.19
CA ILE A 10 21.38 -6.55 -13.09
C ILE A 10 20.79 -6.58 -14.50
N MET A 11 20.47 -7.77 -15.03
CA MET A 11 19.85 -7.88 -16.35
C MET A 11 18.48 -7.18 -16.42
N LEU A 12 17.66 -7.32 -15.38
CA LEU A 12 16.37 -6.63 -15.31
C LEU A 12 16.55 -5.11 -15.24
N ALA A 13 17.51 -4.63 -14.46
CA ALA A 13 17.84 -3.21 -14.36
C ALA A 13 18.36 -2.65 -15.68
N LEU A 14 19.23 -3.41 -16.39
CA LEU A 14 19.72 -3.04 -17.71
C LEU A 14 18.62 -3.05 -18.76
N ALA A 15 17.75 -4.07 -18.77
CA ALA A 15 16.61 -4.12 -19.68
C ALA A 15 15.66 -2.94 -19.47
N LEU A 16 15.41 -2.58 -18.22
CA LEU A 16 14.61 -1.40 -17.87
C LEU A 16 15.29 -0.10 -18.31
N ALA A 17 16.59 0.05 -18.08
CA ALA A 17 17.35 1.22 -18.52
C ALA A 17 17.36 1.37 -20.06
N VAL A 18 17.50 0.26 -20.78
CA VAL A 18 17.42 0.24 -22.25
C VAL A 18 16.00 0.58 -22.71
N ALA A 19 14.97 -0.01 -22.11
CA ALA A 19 13.57 0.30 -22.45
C ALA A 19 13.25 1.77 -22.19
N LEU A 20 13.77 2.36 -21.11
CA LEU A 20 13.65 3.79 -20.82
C LEU A 20 14.40 4.65 -21.85
N ALA A 21 15.63 4.28 -22.20
CA ALA A 21 16.46 5.06 -23.14
C ALA A 21 15.86 5.10 -24.56
N TRP A 22 15.12 4.06 -24.95
CA TRP A 22 14.48 3.98 -26.27
C TRP A 22 12.99 4.39 -26.25
N TRP A 23 12.49 4.93 -25.13
CA TRP A 23 11.08 5.29 -25.01
C TRP A 23 10.75 6.56 -25.82
N PRO A 24 9.76 6.51 -26.73
CA PRO A 24 9.30 7.71 -27.42
C PRO A 24 8.69 8.69 -26.40
N GLY A 25 9.20 9.93 -26.34
CA GLY A 25 8.74 10.95 -25.40
C GLY A 25 9.58 11.07 -24.12
N LEU A 26 10.72 10.38 -24.00
CA LEU A 26 11.63 10.53 -22.87
C LEU A 26 12.12 11.98 -22.70
N GLY A 27 12.35 12.69 -23.82
CA GLY A 27 12.74 14.12 -23.79
C GLY A 27 11.69 14.99 -23.11
N GLU A 28 10.43 14.85 -23.53
CA GLU A 28 9.31 15.61 -22.94
C GLU A 28 9.12 15.25 -21.45
N LEU A 29 9.25 13.97 -21.08
CA LEU A 29 9.19 13.55 -19.70
C LEU A 29 10.33 14.14 -18.86
N TRP A 30 11.54 14.21 -19.43
CA TRP A 30 12.68 14.83 -18.78
C TRP A 30 12.44 16.31 -18.52
N GLU A 31 11.94 17.04 -19.52
CA GLU A 31 11.57 18.45 -19.39
C GLU A 31 10.52 18.65 -18.30
N ARG A 32 9.42 17.89 -18.32
CA ARG A 32 8.37 17.96 -17.29
C ARG A 32 8.87 17.56 -15.90
N SER A 33 9.80 16.60 -15.83
CA SER A 33 10.44 16.22 -14.57
C SER A 33 11.36 17.32 -14.04
N ALA A 34 12.02 18.06 -14.94
CA ALA A 34 12.82 19.22 -14.60
C ALA A 34 11.93 20.41 -14.17
N ASP A 35 10.79 20.61 -14.84
CA ASP A 35 9.81 21.65 -14.51
C ASP A 35 9.19 21.47 -13.13
N LEU A 36 9.05 20.23 -12.64
CA LEU A 36 8.69 19.94 -11.25
C LEU A 36 9.67 20.59 -10.26
N GLY A 37 10.92 20.72 -10.67
CA GLY A 37 11.99 21.27 -9.85
C GLY A 37 12.21 20.54 -8.52
N TRP A 38 13.14 21.00 -7.74
CA TRP A 38 13.45 20.40 -6.44
C TRP A 38 12.25 20.47 -5.47
N GLY A 39 11.44 21.53 -5.56
CA GLY A 39 10.26 21.71 -4.72
C GLY A 39 9.20 20.64 -4.94
N GLY A 40 8.91 20.30 -6.19
CA GLY A 40 7.93 19.26 -6.53
C GLY A 40 8.38 17.88 -6.06
N TRP A 41 9.65 17.51 -6.28
CA TRP A 41 10.22 16.26 -5.80
C TRP A 41 10.30 16.16 -4.28
N ALA A 42 10.64 17.27 -3.61
CA ALA A 42 10.65 17.34 -2.13
C ALA A 42 9.23 17.17 -1.57
N LEU A 43 8.22 17.79 -2.18
CA LEU A 43 6.82 17.65 -1.80
C LEU A 43 6.35 16.21 -2.00
N GLY A 44 6.67 15.60 -3.15
CA GLY A 44 6.38 14.19 -3.43
C GLY A 44 7.02 13.26 -2.40
N THR A 45 8.31 13.46 -2.09
CA THR A 45 9.03 12.69 -1.07
C THR A 45 8.38 12.85 0.31
N SER A 46 8.09 14.10 0.71
CA SER A 46 7.44 14.37 2.01
C SER A 46 6.06 13.72 2.12
N GLY A 47 5.27 13.75 1.05
CA GLY A 47 3.96 13.11 1.01
C GLY A 47 4.04 11.58 1.11
N LEU A 48 5.00 10.94 0.44
CA LEU A 48 5.23 9.50 0.58
C LEU A 48 5.75 9.12 1.98
N LEU A 49 6.68 9.89 2.54
CA LEU A 49 7.17 9.68 3.91
C LEU A 49 6.05 9.86 4.94
N LEU A 50 5.17 10.87 4.75
CA LEU A 50 3.97 11.03 5.56
C LEU A 50 3.06 9.80 5.47
N SER A 51 2.80 9.30 4.26
CA SER A 51 2.03 8.07 4.06
C SER A 51 2.66 6.88 4.81
N TYR A 52 3.99 6.72 4.76
CA TYR A 52 4.68 5.66 5.50
C TYR A 52 4.60 5.84 7.02
N ALA A 53 4.69 7.07 7.51
CA ALA A 53 4.52 7.37 8.94
C ALA A 53 3.08 7.06 9.41
N LEU A 54 2.06 7.43 8.62
CA LEU A 54 0.66 7.11 8.91
C LEU A 54 0.41 5.60 8.91
N ARG A 55 1.03 4.86 7.99
CA ARG A 55 0.98 3.40 7.97
C ARG A 55 1.66 2.80 9.20
N ALA A 56 2.81 3.33 9.61
CA ALA A 56 3.48 2.93 10.84
C ALA A 56 2.64 3.23 12.09
N GLY A 57 1.94 4.37 12.12
CA GLY A 57 0.98 4.72 13.17
C GLY A 57 -0.14 3.68 13.30
N ARG A 58 -0.66 3.16 12.17
CA ARG A 58 -1.64 2.06 12.15
C ARG A 58 -1.07 0.79 12.77
N VAL A 59 0.14 0.39 12.37
CA VAL A 59 0.85 -0.77 12.92
C VAL A 59 1.06 -0.59 14.42
N HIS A 60 1.49 0.60 14.86
CA HIS A 60 1.69 0.93 16.27
C HIS A 60 0.39 0.85 17.07
N ALA A 61 -0.71 1.42 16.55
CA ALA A 61 -2.02 1.37 17.21
C ALA A 61 -2.52 -0.07 17.43
N GLU A 62 -2.15 -0.99 16.55
CA GLU A 62 -2.53 -2.40 16.65
C GLU A 62 -1.59 -3.21 17.52
N TRP A 63 -0.28 -3.05 17.36
CA TRP A 63 0.73 -3.96 17.95
C TRP A 63 1.37 -3.46 19.24
N SER A 64 1.46 -2.14 19.48
CA SER A 64 1.99 -1.62 20.75
C SER A 64 1.29 -2.19 21.98
N PRO A 65 -0.06 -2.28 22.02
CA PRO A 65 -0.75 -2.85 23.19
C PRO A 65 -0.62 -4.38 23.32
N ARG A 66 -0.17 -5.07 22.27
CA ARG A 66 -0.08 -6.54 22.24
C ARG A 66 1.32 -7.06 22.58
N CYS A 67 2.36 -6.35 22.16
CA CYS A 67 3.74 -6.81 22.31
C CYS A 67 4.70 -5.71 22.76
N GLY A 68 4.21 -4.53 23.17
CA GLY A 68 5.06 -3.43 23.63
C GLY A 68 5.91 -2.76 22.55
N ALA A 69 5.60 -2.99 21.24
CA ALA A 69 6.35 -2.39 20.15
C ALA A 69 6.31 -0.87 20.22
N SER A 70 7.49 -0.24 20.18
CA SER A 70 7.60 1.22 20.14
C SER A 70 7.17 1.78 18.78
N ALA A 71 6.90 3.10 18.72
CA ALA A 71 6.59 3.75 17.45
C ALA A 71 7.73 3.62 16.42
N LEU A 72 8.99 3.65 16.90
CA LEU A 72 10.16 3.47 16.04
C LEU A 72 10.29 2.04 15.52
N ASP A 73 9.97 1.02 16.34
CA ASP A 73 9.90 -0.37 15.88
C ASP A 73 8.88 -0.54 14.78
N CYS A 74 7.67 0.01 14.97
CA CYS A 74 6.60 -0.05 13.99
C CYS A 74 6.95 0.68 12.70
N LEU A 75 7.63 1.83 12.79
CA LEU A 75 8.14 2.56 11.63
C LEU A 75 9.15 1.70 10.84
N GLN A 76 10.12 1.10 11.51
CA GLN A 76 11.11 0.23 10.85
C GLN A 76 10.48 -1.00 10.21
N ILE A 77 9.55 -1.68 10.91
CA ILE A 77 8.81 -2.81 10.36
C ILE A 77 8.08 -2.37 9.09
N THR A 78 7.41 -1.21 9.14
CA THR A 78 6.66 -0.68 8.00
C THR A 78 7.55 -0.35 6.81
N LEU A 79 8.66 0.36 7.03
CA LEU A 79 9.59 0.75 5.96
C LEU A 79 10.24 -0.47 5.31
N THR A 80 10.72 -1.42 6.11
CA THR A 80 11.31 -2.66 5.61
C THR A 80 10.28 -3.51 4.86
N HIS A 81 9.05 -3.58 5.37
CA HIS A 81 7.95 -4.30 4.72
C HIS A 81 7.56 -3.66 3.39
N ASN A 82 7.45 -2.32 3.33
CA ASN A 82 7.17 -1.61 2.08
C ASN A 82 8.24 -1.86 1.02
N ALA A 83 9.52 -1.77 1.39
CA ALA A 83 10.62 -2.07 0.47
C ALA A 83 10.58 -3.54 -0.01
N ALA A 84 10.32 -4.48 0.91
CA ALA A 84 10.23 -5.90 0.56
C ALA A 84 9.09 -6.19 -0.42
N ILE A 85 7.89 -5.62 -0.22
CA ILE A 85 6.76 -5.79 -1.14
C ILE A 85 7.08 -5.24 -2.51
N ASN A 86 7.71 -4.07 -2.56
CA ASN A 86 8.00 -3.38 -3.82
C ASN A 86 9.12 -4.08 -4.61
N LEU A 87 10.08 -4.73 -3.94
CA LEU A 87 11.22 -5.37 -4.60
C LEU A 87 11.01 -6.85 -4.92
N MET A 88 10.23 -7.58 -4.08
CA MET A 88 10.08 -9.02 -4.23
C MET A 88 8.97 -9.36 -5.22
N PRO A 89 9.21 -10.29 -6.16
CA PRO A 89 8.20 -10.71 -7.11
C PRO A 89 7.06 -11.45 -6.42
N MET A 90 5.88 -11.47 -7.07
CA MET A 90 4.69 -12.22 -6.64
C MET A 90 4.30 -11.94 -5.19
N ARG A 91 4.54 -10.71 -4.71
CA ARG A 91 4.23 -10.26 -3.35
C ARG A 91 4.90 -11.10 -2.23
N ALA A 92 5.96 -11.82 -2.53
CA ALA A 92 6.70 -12.59 -1.51
C ALA A 92 7.18 -11.70 -0.33
N GLY A 93 7.32 -10.39 -0.56
CA GLY A 93 7.61 -9.40 0.47
C GLY A 93 6.57 -9.29 1.59
N GLU A 94 5.34 -9.78 1.37
CA GLU A 94 4.31 -9.82 2.42
C GLU A 94 4.76 -10.63 3.65
N LEU A 95 5.57 -11.67 3.45
CA LEU A 95 6.09 -12.49 4.53
C LEU A 95 7.07 -11.73 5.44
N SER A 96 7.59 -10.59 5.02
CA SER A 96 8.51 -9.78 5.81
C SER A 96 7.85 -9.22 7.08
N PHE A 97 6.55 -8.91 7.07
CA PHE A 97 5.83 -8.38 8.20
C PHE A 97 5.68 -9.38 9.35
N PRO A 98 5.08 -10.58 9.14
CA PRO A 98 4.99 -11.58 10.20
C PRO A 98 6.38 -12.08 10.65
N TYR A 99 7.35 -12.17 9.73
CA TYR A 99 8.72 -12.53 10.09
C TYR A 99 9.35 -11.53 11.06
N GLN A 100 9.21 -10.22 10.83
CA GLN A 100 9.76 -9.19 11.70
C GLN A 100 9.09 -9.16 13.08
N LEU A 101 7.78 -9.32 13.16
CA LEU A 101 7.05 -9.38 14.43
C LEU A 101 7.43 -10.63 15.23
N TRP A 102 7.54 -11.78 14.57
CA TRP A 102 8.03 -13.00 15.22
C TRP A 102 9.47 -12.83 15.73
N ARG A 103 10.35 -12.30 14.90
CA ARG A 103 11.76 -12.19 15.21
C ARG A 103 12.06 -11.21 16.34
N ARG A 104 11.29 -10.11 16.45
CA ARG A 104 11.54 -9.04 17.43
C ARG A 104 10.74 -9.18 18.71
N PHE A 105 9.53 -9.71 18.62
CA PHE A 105 8.56 -9.69 19.71
C PHE A 105 7.98 -11.07 19.99
N GLU A 106 8.49 -12.13 19.36
CA GLU A 106 8.04 -13.52 19.51
C GLU A 106 6.53 -13.71 19.20
N VAL A 107 5.94 -12.78 18.42
CA VAL A 107 4.54 -12.86 18.04
C VAL A 107 4.31 -14.07 17.14
N PRO A 108 3.29 -14.92 17.41
CA PRO A 108 2.97 -16.05 16.55
C PRO A 108 2.72 -15.61 15.11
N VAL A 109 3.35 -16.31 14.15
CA VAL A 109 3.23 -15.99 12.71
C VAL A 109 1.78 -16.01 12.24
N ALA A 110 0.95 -16.92 12.77
CA ALA A 110 -0.48 -17.00 12.43
C ALA A 110 -1.24 -15.74 12.82
N ASP A 111 -0.96 -15.14 14.00
CA ASP A 111 -1.62 -13.93 14.47
C ASP A 111 -1.22 -12.71 13.62
N SER A 112 0.08 -12.56 13.36
CA SER A 112 0.61 -11.44 12.57
C SER A 112 0.22 -11.54 11.08
N ALA A 113 0.18 -12.75 10.52
CA ALA A 113 -0.31 -12.98 9.17
C ALA A 113 -1.80 -12.67 9.03
N SER A 114 -2.64 -13.09 10.01
CA SER A 114 -4.07 -12.77 10.03
C SER A 114 -4.32 -11.27 10.13
N SER A 115 -3.54 -10.57 10.96
CA SER A 115 -3.57 -9.11 11.07
C SER A 115 -3.19 -8.44 9.73
N LEU A 116 -2.14 -8.93 9.07
CA LEU A 116 -1.72 -8.41 7.76
C LEU A 116 -2.84 -8.57 6.72
N VAL A 117 -3.47 -9.74 6.63
CA VAL A 117 -4.60 -9.97 5.73
C VAL A 117 -5.73 -8.99 6.04
N TRP A 118 -6.03 -8.76 7.30
CA TRP A 118 -7.03 -7.76 7.69
C TRP A 118 -6.65 -6.35 7.28
N MET A 119 -5.39 -5.95 7.47
CA MET A 119 -4.91 -4.65 6.98
C MET A 119 -5.10 -4.52 5.46
N ARG A 120 -4.92 -5.59 4.69
CA ARG A 120 -5.17 -5.60 3.25
C ARG A 120 -6.66 -5.45 2.91
N VAL A 121 -7.53 -6.10 3.67
CA VAL A 121 -8.99 -5.91 3.50
C VAL A 121 -9.37 -4.45 3.77
N GLN A 122 -8.85 -3.84 4.84
CA GLN A 122 -9.08 -2.42 5.12
C GLN A 122 -8.55 -1.53 3.98
N ASP A 123 -7.34 -1.80 3.48
CA ASP A 123 -6.75 -1.07 2.35
C ASP A 123 -7.68 -1.11 1.12
N MET A 124 -8.20 -2.30 0.77
CA MET A 124 -9.10 -2.46 -0.38
C MET A 124 -10.45 -1.76 -0.17
N VAL A 125 -11.03 -1.84 1.03
CA VAL A 125 -12.29 -1.16 1.35
C VAL A 125 -12.14 0.37 1.26
N VAL A 126 -11.05 0.93 1.81
CA VAL A 126 -10.77 2.37 1.73
C VAL A 126 -10.51 2.79 0.29
N LEU A 127 -9.72 2.02 -0.46
CA LEU A 127 -9.40 2.33 -1.84
C LEU A 127 -10.65 2.30 -2.72
N ALA A 128 -11.53 1.29 -2.55
CA ALA A 128 -12.81 1.21 -3.25
C ALA A 128 -13.73 2.37 -2.90
N TRP A 129 -13.81 2.75 -1.63
CA TRP A 129 -14.58 3.91 -1.20
C TRP A 129 -14.06 5.21 -1.84
N LEU A 130 -12.74 5.45 -1.82
CA LEU A 130 -12.13 6.62 -2.45
C LEU A 130 -12.31 6.62 -3.98
N ALA A 131 -12.31 5.44 -4.63
CA ALA A 131 -12.61 5.32 -6.06
C ALA A 131 -14.05 5.76 -6.36
N VAL A 132 -15.03 5.33 -5.57
CA VAL A 132 -16.43 5.74 -5.73
C VAL A 132 -16.60 7.23 -5.47
N LEU A 133 -15.93 7.80 -4.46
CA LEU A 133 -15.95 9.24 -4.21
C LEU A 133 -15.34 10.03 -5.38
N SER A 134 -14.25 9.54 -5.96
CA SER A 134 -13.63 10.16 -7.13
C SER A 134 -14.56 10.11 -8.35
N LEU A 135 -15.26 8.99 -8.55
CA LEU A 135 -16.28 8.86 -9.60
C LEU A 135 -17.46 9.82 -9.36
N ALA A 136 -17.94 9.92 -8.12
CA ALA A 136 -19.00 10.88 -7.78
C ALA A 136 -18.55 12.32 -8.04
N GLY A 137 -17.33 12.67 -7.66
CA GLY A 137 -16.72 13.96 -7.98
C GLY A 137 -16.66 14.24 -9.48
N LEU A 138 -16.29 13.24 -10.28
CA LEU A 138 -16.27 13.34 -11.73
C LEU A 138 -17.67 13.58 -12.32
N MET A 139 -18.67 12.83 -11.85
CA MET A 139 -20.07 13.01 -12.28
C MET A 139 -20.58 14.41 -11.93
N TRP A 140 -20.22 14.93 -10.76
CA TRP A 140 -20.56 16.29 -10.33
C TRP A 140 -19.93 17.34 -11.23
N VAL A 141 -18.64 17.23 -11.54
CA VAL A 141 -17.91 18.21 -12.37
C VAL A 141 -18.40 18.19 -13.84
N ARG A 142 -18.71 17.01 -14.37
CA ARG A 142 -19.23 16.88 -15.75
C ARG A 142 -20.64 17.43 -15.92
N GLY A 143 -21.40 17.53 -14.85
CA GLY A 143 -22.80 18.01 -14.90
C GLY A 143 -23.74 17.03 -15.60
N GLY A 144 -24.87 17.58 -16.09
CA GLY A 144 -25.89 16.81 -16.77
C GLY A 144 -26.76 15.97 -15.81
N THR A 145 -27.45 14.97 -16.34
CA THR A 145 -28.34 14.10 -15.53
C THR A 145 -27.58 13.25 -14.50
N ALA A 146 -26.31 12.91 -14.78
CA ALA A 146 -25.50 12.11 -13.90
C ALA A 146 -25.12 12.82 -12.58
N GLN A 147 -25.07 14.16 -12.56
CA GLN A 147 -24.73 14.91 -11.34
C GLN A 147 -25.69 14.63 -10.17
N TRP A 148 -26.97 14.37 -10.46
CA TRP A 148 -27.97 14.08 -9.42
C TRP A 148 -27.75 12.75 -8.73
N LEU A 149 -27.03 11.82 -9.37
CA LEU A 149 -26.64 10.53 -8.77
C LEU A 149 -25.34 10.63 -7.96
N ALA A 150 -24.53 11.65 -8.18
CA ALA A 150 -23.23 11.81 -7.51
C ALA A 150 -23.36 11.90 -5.99
N MET A 151 -24.23 12.79 -5.50
CA MET A 151 -24.42 13.01 -4.06
C MET A 151 -25.01 11.78 -3.34
N PRO A 152 -26.12 11.17 -3.82
CA PRO A 152 -26.64 9.96 -3.17
C PRO A 152 -25.64 8.79 -3.24
N MET A 153 -24.90 8.61 -4.32
CA MET A 153 -23.86 7.59 -4.43
C MET A 153 -22.75 7.81 -3.40
N ALA A 154 -22.24 9.04 -3.27
CA ALA A 154 -21.24 9.38 -2.28
C ALA A 154 -21.77 9.20 -0.85
N ALA A 155 -23.01 9.60 -0.58
CA ALA A 155 -23.63 9.46 0.72
C ALA A 155 -23.84 7.98 1.11
N VAL A 156 -24.45 7.19 0.23
CA VAL A 156 -24.72 5.75 0.49
C VAL A 156 -23.41 5.00 0.72
N THR A 157 -22.40 5.20 -0.14
CA THR A 157 -21.12 4.51 0.02
C THR A 157 -20.39 4.93 1.30
N SER A 158 -20.49 6.21 1.70
CA SER A 158 -19.91 6.69 2.96
C SER A 158 -20.63 6.15 4.19
N VAL A 159 -21.95 6.01 4.14
CA VAL A 159 -22.74 5.36 5.21
C VAL A 159 -22.36 3.88 5.33
N VAL A 160 -22.29 3.16 4.21
CA VAL A 160 -21.88 1.74 4.19
C VAL A 160 -20.46 1.59 4.71
N PHE A 161 -19.52 2.43 4.26
CA PHE A 161 -18.17 2.46 4.75
C PHE A 161 -18.12 2.71 6.27
N GLY A 162 -18.83 3.71 6.76
CA GLY A 162 -18.91 4.03 8.19
C GLY A 162 -19.48 2.88 9.00
N ALA A 163 -20.51 2.20 8.50
CA ALA A 163 -21.08 1.02 9.14
C ALA A 163 -20.05 -0.13 9.25
N VAL A 164 -19.31 -0.40 8.17
CA VAL A 164 -18.24 -1.41 8.16
C VAL A 164 -17.12 -1.03 9.14
N ALA A 165 -16.69 0.21 9.13
CA ALA A 165 -15.59 0.69 9.98
C ALA A 165 -15.95 0.64 11.47
N LEU A 166 -17.18 1.01 11.85
CA LEU A 166 -17.61 1.11 13.24
C LEU A 166 -18.13 -0.22 13.80
N GLN A 167 -18.77 -1.04 12.98
CA GLN A 167 -19.43 -2.27 13.43
C GLN A 167 -18.71 -3.55 13.01
N GLY A 168 -17.74 -3.47 12.12
CA GLY A 168 -17.03 -4.63 11.56
C GLY A 168 -16.41 -5.53 12.65
N ALA A 169 -15.84 -4.95 13.70
CA ALA A 169 -15.30 -5.70 14.83
C ALA A 169 -16.39 -6.49 15.58
N ARG A 170 -17.56 -5.87 15.82
CA ARG A 170 -18.72 -6.52 16.49
C ARG A 170 -19.31 -7.64 15.64
N TRP A 171 -19.43 -7.42 14.33
CA TRP A 171 -19.89 -8.46 13.40
C TRP A 171 -18.91 -9.63 13.36
N SER A 172 -17.62 -9.35 13.32
CA SER A 172 -16.57 -10.37 13.34
C SER A 172 -16.62 -11.19 14.65
N GLU A 173 -16.78 -10.56 15.80
CA GLU A 173 -16.94 -11.26 17.08
C GLU A 173 -18.17 -12.16 17.10
N THR A 174 -19.28 -11.67 16.57
CA THR A 174 -20.52 -12.46 16.45
C THR A 174 -20.35 -13.65 15.53
N LEU A 175 -19.69 -13.45 14.38
CA LEU A 175 -19.36 -14.53 13.43
C LEU A 175 -18.39 -15.53 14.07
N HIS A 176 -17.39 -15.06 14.80
CA HIS A 176 -16.44 -15.93 15.51
C HIS A 176 -17.14 -16.81 16.54
N ARG A 177 -18.00 -16.23 17.38
CA ARG A 177 -18.81 -17.00 18.36
C ARG A 177 -19.72 -18.02 17.70
N ARG A 178 -20.44 -17.65 16.62
CA ARG A 178 -21.28 -18.58 15.85
C ARG A 178 -20.46 -19.68 15.17
N TRP A 179 -19.27 -19.39 14.70
CA TRP A 179 -18.36 -20.35 14.09
C TRP A 179 -17.86 -21.39 15.11
N LEU A 180 -17.47 -20.94 16.31
CA LEU A 180 -17.06 -21.83 17.40
C LEU A 180 -18.22 -22.73 17.87
N ALA A 181 -19.44 -22.18 17.98
CA ALA A 181 -20.64 -22.92 18.39
C ALA A 181 -21.02 -24.05 17.41
N ARG A 182 -20.58 -23.98 16.15
CA ARG A 182 -20.77 -25.04 15.14
C ARG A 182 -19.71 -26.15 15.18
N GLY A 183 -18.98 -26.27 16.29
CA GLY A 183 -17.95 -27.29 16.46
C GLY A 183 -16.67 -27.04 15.66
N ALA A 184 -16.44 -25.80 15.22
CA ALA A 184 -15.26 -25.42 14.46
C ALA A 184 -14.00 -25.26 15.35
N ALA A 185 -13.99 -25.80 16.55
CA ALA A 185 -12.85 -25.78 17.48
C ALA A 185 -11.64 -26.60 17.01
N ALA A 186 -11.69 -27.21 15.82
CA ALA A 186 -10.57 -27.94 15.24
C ALA A 186 -9.40 -26.97 14.97
N ARG A 187 -8.32 -27.14 15.72
CA ARG A 187 -7.10 -26.31 15.66
C ARG A 187 -6.25 -26.55 14.40
N ALA A 188 -6.62 -27.46 13.52
CA ALA A 188 -5.86 -27.84 12.33
C ALA A 188 -6.63 -27.57 11.02
N GLY A 189 -5.89 -27.28 9.94
CA GLY A 189 -6.43 -27.05 8.60
C GLY A 189 -7.10 -25.68 8.40
N TRP A 190 -7.88 -25.56 7.33
CA TRP A 190 -8.53 -24.29 6.93
C TRP A 190 -9.49 -23.73 7.97
N ARG A 191 -10.14 -24.61 8.77
CA ARG A 191 -11.02 -24.18 9.87
C ARG A 191 -10.25 -23.44 10.97
N GLY A 192 -9.04 -23.90 11.31
CA GLY A 192 -8.16 -23.23 12.23
C GLY A 192 -7.74 -21.84 11.72
N LEU A 193 -7.41 -21.74 10.43
CA LEU A 193 -7.08 -20.45 9.79
C LEU A 193 -8.26 -19.46 9.87
N VAL A 194 -9.47 -19.91 9.55
CA VAL A 194 -10.68 -19.08 9.65
C VAL A 194 -10.92 -18.63 11.09
N THR A 195 -10.74 -19.52 12.07
CA THR A 195 -10.90 -19.19 13.50
C THR A 195 -9.91 -18.12 13.93
N THR A 196 -8.62 -18.28 13.58
CA THR A 196 -7.56 -17.30 13.88
C THR A 196 -7.83 -15.96 13.20
N PHE A 197 -8.27 -15.99 11.94
CA PHE A 197 -8.61 -14.79 11.19
C PHE A 197 -9.80 -14.03 11.82
N LEU A 198 -10.89 -14.72 12.14
CA LEU A 198 -12.05 -14.11 12.78
C LEU A 198 -11.71 -13.54 14.19
N ALA A 199 -10.86 -14.25 14.93
CA ALA A 199 -10.35 -13.76 16.21
C ALA A 199 -9.47 -12.52 16.06
N ALA A 200 -8.63 -12.45 15.01
CA ALA A 200 -7.83 -11.28 14.72
C ALA A 200 -8.71 -10.08 14.36
N LEU A 201 -9.74 -10.29 13.54
CA LEU A 201 -10.74 -9.27 13.17
C LEU A 201 -11.45 -8.67 14.39
N ALA A 202 -11.87 -9.52 15.34
CA ALA A 202 -12.57 -9.08 16.55
C ALA A 202 -11.70 -8.20 17.48
N ARG A 203 -10.37 -8.29 17.34
CA ARG A 203 -9.40 -7.52 18.14
C ARG A 203 -9.03 -6.17 17.52
N VAL A 204 -9.48 -5.87 16.30
CA VAL A 204 -9.12 -4.66 15.59
C VAL A 204 -9.77 -3.44 16.23
N ARG A 205 -8.96 -2.42 16.46
CA ARG A 205 -9.45 -1.14 17.01
C ARG A 205 -10.05 -0.29 15.89
N PRO A 206 -11.19 0.40 16.14
CA PRO A 206 -11.76 1.34 15.16
C PRO A 206 -10.78 2.43 14.71
N SER A 207 -9.83 2.83 15.58
CA SER A 207 -8.81 3.83 15.26
C SER A 207 -7.91 3.43 14.06
N THR A 208 -7.76 2.13 13.77
CA THR A 208 -6.95 1.67 12.62
C THR A 208 -7.52 2.12 11.27
N TRP A 209 -8.85 2.36 11.20
CA TRP A 209 -9.48 2.88 10.00
C TRP A 209 -9.07 4.32 9.69
N TRP A 210 -8.96 5.17 10.71
CA TRP A 210 -8.52 6.55 10.54
C TRP A 210 -7.08 6.63 10.02
N TRP A 211 -6.20 5.80 10.57
CA TRP A 211 -4.84 5.68 10.06
C TRP A 211 -4.81 5.19 8.61
N CYS A 212 -5.68 4.23 8.26
CA CYS A 212 -5.80 3.71 6.91
C CYS A 212 -6.28 4.78 5.93
N ILE A 213 -7.36 5.51 6.27
CA ILE A 213 -7.88 6.62 5.44
C ILE A 213 -6.80 7.69 5.25
N ALA A 214 -6.20 8.18 6.33
CA ALA A 214 -5.18 9.22 6.28
C ALA A 214 -3.99 8.80 5.40
N ASN A 215 -3.52 7.55 5.54
CA ASN A 215 -2.47 6.99 4.70
C ASN A 215 -2.86 7.00 3.21
N TRP A 216 -4.04 6.50 2.86
CA TRP A 216 -4.47 6.44 1.47
C TRP A 216 -4.73 7.82 0.87
N VAL A 217 -5.33 8.73 1.63
CA VAL A 217 -5.52 10.13 1.18
C VAL A 217 -4.16 10.80 0.91
N ALA A 218 -3.21 10.69 1.84
CA ALA A 218 -1.86 11.24 1.66
C ALA A 218 -1.16 10.63 0.44
N LYS A 219 -1.19 9.29 0.30
CA LYS A 219 -0.54 8.57 -0.80
C LYS A 219 -1.15 8.94 -2.15
N LEU A 220 -2.48 8.88 -2.26
CA LEU A 220 -3.19 9.14 -3.53
C LEU A 220 -3.11 10.62 -3.93
N ALA A 221 -3.15 11.56 -2.98
CA ALA A 221 -2.95 12.97 -3.28
C ALA A 221 -1.52 13.21 -3.83
N THR A 222 -0.53 12.56 -3.22
CA THR A 222 0.87 12.68 -3.66
C THR A 222 1.08 12.07 -5.04
N LEU A 223 0.69 10.79 -5.22
CA LEU A 223 0.91 10.08 -6.49
C LEU A 223 0.03 10.64 -7.60
N GLY A 224 -1.23 10.96 -7.30
CA GLY A 224 -2.15 11.58 -8.26
C GLY A 224 -1.65 12.94 -8.71
N GLY A 225 -1.14 13.75 -7.80
CA GLY A 225 -0.49 15.03 -8.12
C GLY A 225 0.74 14.86 -9.00
N LEU A 226 1.62 13.93 -8.66
CA LEU A 226 2.82 13.61 -9.45
C LEU A 226 2.47 13.17 -10.87
N ILE A 227 1.56 12.20 -11.01
CA ILE A 227 1.10 11.69 -12.31
C ILE A 227 0.46 12.83 -13.12
N ALA A 228 -0.39 13.65 -12.49
CA ALA A 228 -1.06 14.76 -13.17
C ALA A 228 -0.06 15.78 -13.71
N MET A 229 0.94 16.17 -12.89
CA MET A 229 1.96 17.13 -13.29
C MET A 229 2.87 16.58 -14.38
N LEU A 230 3.36 15.34 -14.24
CA LEU A 230 4.24 14.70 -15.21
C LEU A 230 3.55 14.41 -16.54
N ALA A 231 2.26 14.05 -16.53
CA ALA A 231 1.51 13.77 -17.74
C ALA A 231 0.77 15.00 -18.31
N GLY A 232 0.78 16.16 -17.62
CA GLY A 232 0.03 17.35 -18.02
C GLY A 232 -1.48 17.13 -17.99
N LEU A 233 -1.99 16.39 -16.98
CA LEU A 233 -3.40 16.02 -16.84
C LEU A 233 -4.08 16.82 -15.72
N PRO A 234 -5.44 16.90 -15.75
CA PRO A 234 -6.19 17.37 -14.59
C PRO A 234 -5.89 16.52 -13.36
N TRP A 235 -5.85 17.15 -12.18
CA TRP A 235 -5.52 16.48 -10.92
C TRP A 235 -6.39 15.22 -10.66
N LEU A 236 -7.69 15.31 -10.95
CA LEU A 236 -8.62 14.18 -10.77
C LEU A 236 -8.25 12.99 -11.66
N ALA A 237 -7.76 13.22 -12.89
CA ALA A 237 -7.28 12.16 -13.76
C ALA A 237 -6.03 11.45 -13.16
N GLY A 238 -5.11 12.24 -12.61
CA GLY A 238 -3.96 11.69 -11.89
C GLY A 238 -4.35 10.86 -10.68
N VAL A 239 -5.32 11.33 -9.88
CA VAL A 239 -5.83 10.59 -8.71
C VAL A 239 -6.53 9.30 -9.13
N CYS A 240 -7.39 9.31 -10.15
CA CYS A 240 -8.02 8.09 -10.67
C CYS A 240 -6.98 7.12 -11.23
N GLY A 241 -5.95 7.62 -11.90
CA GLY A 241 -4.79 6.84 -12.32
C GLY A 241 -4.07 6.19 -11.13
N ALA A 242 -3.75 6.98 -10.10
CA ALA A 242 -3.11 6.47 -8.89
C ALA A 242 -3.96 5.40 -8.18
N ILE A 243 -5.28 5.59 -8.07
CA ILE A 243 -6.19 4.59 -7.49
C ILE A 243 -6.14 3.28 -8.28
N ALA A 244 -6.22 3.35 -9.61
CA ALA A 244 -6.18 2.16 -10.46
C ALA A 244 -4.82 1.46 -10.40
N GLY A 245 -3.71 2.20 -10.41
CA GLY A 245 -2.35 1.67 -10.25
C GLY A 245 -2.17 0.94 -8.91
N GLU A 246 -2.60 1.54 -7.81
CA GLU A 246 -2.52 0.93 -6.49
C GLU A 246 -3.45 -0.28 -6.33
N ALA A 247 -4.64 -0.25 -6.96
CA ALA A 247 -5.53 -1.41 -7.01
C ALA A 247 -4.88 -2.57 -7.79
N ALA A 248 -4.24 -2.30 -8.92
CA ALA A 248 -3.49 -3.29 -9.68
C ALA A 248 -2.29 -3.82 -8.87
N ALA A 249 -1.57 -2.94 -8.17
CA ALA A 249 -0.48 -3.32 -7.27
C ALA A 249 -0.93 -4.19 -6.09
N ALA A 250 -2.22 -4.26 -5.78
CA ALA A 250 -2.77 -5.13 -4.76
C ALA A 250 -3.07 -6.55 -5.27
N LEU A 251 -3.11 -6.79 -6.58
CA LEU A 251 -3.39 -8.10 -7.15
C LEU A 251 -2.26 -9.10 -6.86
N PRO A 252 -2.58 -10.39 -6.65
CA PRO A 252 -1.58 -11.40 -6.35
C PRO A 252 -0.71 -11.77 -7.56
N VAL A 253 -1.23 -11.59 -8.77
CA VAL A 253 -0.51 -11.88 -10.03
C VAL A 253 -0.02 -10.58 -10.63
N GLN A 254 1.28 -10.39 -10.56
CA GLN A 254 1.95 -9.17 -11.08
C GLN A 254 3.27 -9.55 -11.72
N ALA A 255 3.71 -8.75 -12.69
CA ALA A 255 5.08 -8.78 -13.16
C ALA A 255 6.07 -8.41 -12.03
N PRO A 256 7.36 -8.73 -12.15
CA PRO A 256 8.36 -8.33 -11.17
C PRO A 256 8.25 -6.84 -10.82
N ALA A 257 8.19 -6.53 -9.53
CA ALA A 257 7.98 -5.19 -8.99
C ALA A 257 6.72 -4.45 -9.52
N GLY A 258 5.78 -5.14 -10.16
CA GLY A 258 4.54 -4.53 -10.71
C GLY A 258 4.68 -3.84 -12.05
N PHE A 259 5.87 -3.86 -12.69
CA PHE A 259 6.10 -3.18 -13.97
C PHE A 259 5.15 -3.67 -15.07
N GLY A 260 4.67 -2.73 -15.87
CA GLY A 260 3.68 -2.95 -16.94
C GLY A 260 2.25 -2.99 -16.43
N THR A 261 1.96 -3.73 -15.36
CA THR A 261 0.60 -3.82 -14.80
C THR A 261 0.17 -2.55 -14.07
N TYR A 262 1.09 -1.94 -13.32
CA TYR A 262 0.86 -0.66 -12.64
C TYR A 262 0.64 0.46 -13.64
N GLU A 263 1.53 0.61 -14.62
CA GLU A 263 1.49 1.67 -15.63
C GLU A 263 0.24 1.57 -16.50
N ALA A 264 -0.12 0.36 -16.94
CA ALA A 264 -1.34 0.12 -17.71
C ALA A 264 -2.60 0.48 -16.89
N ALA A 265 -2.64 0.13 -15.62
CA ALA A 265 -3.75 0.47 -14.73
C ALA A 265 -3.84 1.99 -14.49
N VAL A 266 -2.71 2.68 -14.30
CA VAL A 266 -2.67 4.15 -14.20
C VAL A 266 -3.27 4.78 -15.46
N ALA A 267 -2.87 4.30 -16.64
CA ALA A 267 -3.40 4.82 -17.90
C ALA A 267 -4.91 4.61 -18.03
N LEU A 268 -5.40 3.43 -17.67
CA LEU A 268 -6.84 3.14 -17.67
C LEU A 268 -7.62 4.01 -16.68
N GLY A 269 -7.10 4.21 -15.47
CA GLY A 269 -7.72 5.06 -14.46
C GLY A 269 -7.77 6.54 -14.89
N ALA A 270 -6.68 7.05 -15.46
CA ALA A 270 -6.63 8.41 -15.99
C ALA A 270 -7.59 8.61 -17.17
N ALA A 271 -7.72 7.59 -18.03
CA ALA A 271 -8.63 7.62 -19.19
C ALA A 271 -10.11 7.67 -18.79
N ALA A 272 -10.49 7.26 -17.60
CA ALA A 272 -11.85 7.42 -17.08
C ALA A 272 -12.27 8.89 -16.90
N VAL A 273 -11.30 9.79 -16.71
CA VAL A 273 -11.55 11.23 -16.44
C VAL A 273 -11.25 12.09 -17.66
N ALA A 274 -10.15 11.79 -18.34
CA ALA A 274 -9.65 12.53 -19.49
C ALA A 274 -9.36 11.55 -20.64
N THR A 275 -9.15 12.05 -21.83
CA THR A 275 -8.67 11.26 -22.98
C THR A 275 -7.18 11.50 -23.22
N PRO A 276 -6.30 11.04 -22.31
CA PRO A 276 -4.87 11.28 -22.45
C PRO A 276 -4.29 10.46 -23.59
N ALA A 277 -3.28 11.00 -24.27
CA ALA A 277 -2.47 10.20 -25.16
C ALA A 277 -1.60 9.21 -24.33
N LEU A 278 -1.61 7.93 -24.69
CA LEU A 278 -0.79 6.90 -24.03
C LEU A 278 0.70 7.28 -23.89
N PRO A 279 1.32 7.89 -24.92
CA PRO A 279 2.71 8.35 -24.84
C PRO A 279 2.99 9.37 -23.71
N GLN A 280 1.98 10.06 -23.21
CA GLN A 280 2.13 11.01 -22.09
C GLN A 280 1.97 10.33 -20.73
N VAL A 281 1.00 9.40 -20.62
CA VAL A 281 0.63 8.81 -19.32
C VAL A 281 1.58 7.69 -18.89
N LEU A 282 1.95 6.81 -19.82
CA LEU A 282 2.78 5.66 -19.48
C LEU A 282 4.17 6.04 -18.92
N PRO A 283 4.92 7.02 -19.51
CA PRO A 283 6.16 7.48 -18.92
C PRO A 283 5.97 8.16 -17.56
N ALA A 284 4.92 8.97 -17.40
CA ALA A 284 4.61 9.62 -16.12
C ALA A 284 4.29 8.58 -15.03
N ALA A 285 3.53 7.55 -15.36
CA ALA A 285 3.24 6.43 -14.48
C ALA A 285 4.53 5.68 -14.09
N LEU A 286 5.40 5.40 -15.06
CA LEU A 286 6.67 4.72 -14.86
C LEU A 286 7.61 5.52 -13.94
N VAL A 287 7.77 6.84 -14.18
CA VAL A 287 8.58 7.70 -13.31
C VAL A 287 8.02 7.77 -11.90
N SER A 288 6.69 7.90 -11.76
CA SER A 288 6.04 7.88 -10.45
C SER A 288 6.24 6.55 -9.73
N HIS A 289 6.21 5.43 -10.45
CA HIS A 289 6.46 4.09 -9.91
C HIS A 289 7.91 3.94 -9.46
N LEU A 290 8.88 4.30 -10.30
CA LEU A 290 10.31 4.29 -9.97
C LEU A 290 10.60 5.19 -8.75
N PHE A 291 9.95 6.34 -8.67
CA PHE A 291 10.06 7.24 -7.54
C PHE A 291 9.58 6.60 -6.23
N VAL A 292 8.43 5.92 -6.24
CA VAL A 292 7.94 5.16 -5.08
C VAL A 292 8.92 4.06 -4.68
N LEU A 293 9.46 3.32 -5.64
CA LEU A 293 10.48 2.29 -5.40
C LEU A 293 11.73 2.89 -4.74
N ALA A 294 12.26 3.97 -5.32
CA ALA A 294 13.44 4.65 -4.80
C ALA A 294 13.23 5.17 -3.36
N VAL A 295 12.13 5.88 -3.11
CA VAL A 295 11.82 6.41 -1.77
C VAL A 295 11.63 5.28 -0.77
N SER A 296 10.96 4.17 -1.15
CA SER A 296 10.74 3.05 -0.23
C SER A 296 12.06 2.33 0.14
N VAL A 297 12.95 2.15 -0.81
CA VAL A 297 14.27 1.52 -0.59
C VAL A 297 15.17 2.41 0.26
N LEU A 298 15.26 3.71 -0.07
CA LEU A 298 16.06 4.67 0.67
C LEU A 298 15.56 4.83 2.12
N ALA A 299 14.24 4.94 2.31
CA ALA A 299 13.67 5.02 3.65
C ALA A 299 13.95 3.77 4.49
N ALA A 300 13.88 2.57 3.88
CA ALA A 300 14.22 1.33 4.57
C ALA A 300 15.73 1.25 4.90
N ALA A 301 16.59 1.67 3.98
CA ALA A 301 18.04 1.70 4.19
C ALA A 301 18.43 2.67 5.32
N LEU A 302 17.84 3.86 5.35
CA LEU A 302 18.03 4.83 6.42
C LEU A 302 17.55 4.30 7.78
N ALA A 303 16.37 3.66 7.81
CA ALA A 303 15.85 3.05 9.03
C ALA A 303 16.74 1.91 9.56
N TRP A 304 17.45 1.21 8.68
CA TRP A 304 18.44 0.20 9.04
C TRP A 304 19.72 0.83 9.60
N GLY A 305 20.24 1.87 8.95
CA GLY A 305 21.45 2.57 9.35
C GLY A 305 21.33 3.21 10.74
N LEU A 306 20.16 3.74 11.09
CA LEU A 306 19.91 4.39 12.37
C LEU A 306 19.98 3.44 13.59
N ARG A 307 19.91 2.12 13.41
CA ARG A 307 20.00 1.12 14.50
C ARG A 307 21.28 0.26 14.54
N GLY A 308 22.27 0.55 13.69
CA GLY A 308 23.58 -0.09 13.80
C GLY A 308 23.62 -1.58 13.46
N GLY A 309 22.94 -2.04 12.40
CA GLY A 309 23.13 -3.39 11.87
C GLY A 309 21.98 -4.38 12.07
N PRO A 310 22.12 -5.62 11.54
CA PRO A 310 21.07 -6.64 11.61
C PRO A 310 20.77 -6.97 13.06
N LEU A 311 19.48 -7.03 13.39
CA LEU A 311 18.94 -7.37 14.70
C LEU A 311 19.40 -8.76 15.12
N VAL A 312 20.59 -8.82 15.68
CA VAL A 312 20.98 -9.93 16.55
C VAL A 312 20.24 -9.66 17.86
N ALA A 313 19.23 -10.47 18.15
CA ALA A 313 18.71 -10.54 19.49
C ALA A 313 19.92 -10.79 20.41
N GLU A 314 20.24 -9.81 21.24
CA GLU A 314 21.20 -10.00 22.32
C GLU A 314 20.64 -11.14 23.16
N ASN A 315 21.32 -12.28 23.08
CA ASN A 315 20.97 -13.52 23.77
C ASN A 315 21.26 -13.33 25.27
N LYS A 316 20.43 -12.53 25.94
CA LYS A 316 20.47 -12.29 27.39
C LYS A 316 19.75 -13.41 28.14
N SER A 317 20.10 -14.67 27.92
CA SER A 317 19.61 -15.73 28.84
C SER A 317 20.31 -17.06 28.72
N LEU A 318 21.66 -17.12 28.63
CA LEU A 318 22.39 -18.37 28.84
C LEU A 318 23.64 -18.21 29.76
N GLU A 319 23.72 -17.13 30.54
CA GLU A 319 24.69 -17.08 31.66
C GLU A 319 23.91 -16.82 32.95
N GLY A 320 23.37 -17.88 33.55
CA GLY A 320 22.79 -17.79 34.88
C GLY A 320 21.78 -18.88 35.23
N ARG A 321 22.19 -20.17 35.06
CA ARG A 321 21.77 -21.28 35.95
C ARG A 321 22.65 -22.48 35.74
#